data_744c1663d7ab86b9751af9784dfaeec2
#
_entry.id   744c1663d7ab86b9751af9784dfaeec2
#
_cell.length_a   1.000
_cell.length_b   1.000
_cell.length_c   1.000
_cell.angle_alpha   90.00
_cell.angle_beta   90.00
_cell.angle_gamma   90.00
#
_symmetry.space_group_name_H-M   'P 1'
#
loop_
_entity.id
_entity.type
_entity.pdbx_description
1 polymer ?
#
loop_
_entity_poly.entity_id
_entity_poly.type
_entity_poly.pdbx_seq_one_letter_code
_entity_poly.pdbx_strand_id
1 'polypeptide(L)'
;MEHCKIIAVGDNVCDKYLSRGKMYPGGQCVNTCVYVKMNNMESAYLGKYGDDEVAACVQDTLKEIGIDDSHCRRYEGENGFALVTLKETDRVFLGSNKGGIAKEHDFGFTKEDLEYIKGFHLIYTNLNSYIEKEL
;
A
#
# COMPACT_ATOMS: atom_id res chain seq x y z
N MET A 1 -13.69 -25.75 2.90
CA MET A 1 -13.99 -24.42 2.33
C MET A 1 -12.73 -23.87 1.70
N GLU A 2 -12.82 -23.48 0.45
CA GLU A 2 -11.68 -22.90 -0.23
C GLU A 2 -11.28 -21.58 0.42
N HIS A 3 -9.98 -21.34 0.49
CA HIS A 3 -9.48 -20.06 1.01
C HIS A 3 -9.79 -18.96 0.01
N CYS A 4 -10.44 -17.92 0.49
CA CYS A 4 -10.62 -16.69 -0.29
C CYS A 4 -9.29 -15.97 -0.40
N LYS A 5 -8.92 -15.59 -1.62
CA LYS A 5 -7.71 -14.82 -1.90
C LYS A 5 -8.10 -13.45 -2.41
N ILE A 6 -7.57 -12.41 -1.79
CA ILE A 6 -7.88 -11.03 -2.14
C ILE A 6 -6.59 -10.32 -2.54
N ILE A 7 -6.63 -9.60 -3.64
CA ILE A 7 -5.54 -8.70 -4.02
C ILE A 7 -6.01 -7.26 -3.92
N ALA A 8 -5.20 -6.43 -3.27
CA ALA A 8 -5.43 -4.99 -3.23
C ALA A 8 -4.46 -4.29 -4.17
N VAL A 9 -4.99 -3.46 -5.04
CA VAL A 9 -4.21 -2.76 -6.07
C VAL A 9 -4.33 -1.26 -5.83
N GLY A 10 -3.23 -0.62 -5.49
CA GLY A 10 -3.28 0.83 -5.31
C GLY A 10 -2.28 1.38 -4.31
N ASP A 11 -2.77 2.21 -3.41
CA ASP A 11 -1.94 3.07 -2.57
C ASP A 11 -1.24 2.35 -1.43
N ASN A 12 -0.08 2.87 -1.11
CA ASN A 12 0.60 2.61 0.15
C ASN A 12 1.24 3.91 0.62
N VAL A 13 1.22 4.13 1.91
CA VAL A 13 1.85 5.30 2.53
C VAL A 13 2.37 4.88 3.89
N CYS A 14 3.22 5.72 4.49
CA CYS A 14 3.45 5.66 5.93
C CYS A 14 2.85 6.87 6.58
N ASP A 15 2.20 6.66 7.70
CA ASP A 15 1.78 7.73 8.59
C ASP A 15 2.94 8.03 9.53
N LYS A 16 3.54 9.20 9.38
CA LYS A 16 4.64 9.65 10.23
C LYS A 16 4.08 10.41 11.43
N TYR A 17 4.20 9.81 12.61
CA TYR A 17 3.74 10.42 13.86
C TYR A 17 4.84 11.28 14.43
N LEU A 18 4.77 12.57 14.17
CA LEU A 18 5.81 13.52 14.56
C LEU A 18 6.00 13.58 16.07
N SER A 19 4.91 13.44 16.83
CA SER A 19 4.97 13.46 18.29
C SER A 19 5.71 12.27 18.90
N ARG A 20 5.85 11.17 18.14
CA ARG A 20 6.48 9.93 18.63
C ARG A 20 7.78 9.59 17.90
N GLY A 21 8.09 10.31 16.82
CA GLY A 21 9.23 9.97 15.98
C GLY A 21 9.12 8.61 15.31
N LYS A 22 7.91 8.12 15.07
CA LYS A 22 7.64 6.80 14.50
C LYS A 22 6.75 6.91 13.26
N MET A 23 6.85 5.92 12.39
CA MET A 23 5.97 5.81 11.24
C MET A 23 5.41 4.40 11.13
N TYR A 24 4.20 4.30 10.60
CA TYR A 24 3.48 3.05 10.44
C TYR A 24 2.92 2.96 9.03
N PRO A 25 2.98 1.78 8.38
CA PRO A 25 2.36 1.59 7.08
C PRO A 25 0.87 1.87 7.11
N GLY A 26 0.36 2.44 6.04
CA GLY A 26 -1.05 2.78 5.89
C GLY A 26 -1.44 2.86 4.43
N GLY A 27 -2.55 3.53 4.19
CA GLY A 27 -3.22 3.54 2.91
C GLY A 27 -4.29 2.47 2.85
N GLN A 28 -5.38 2.76 2.16
CA GLN A 28 -6.54 1.86 2.17
C GLN A 28 -6.23 0.48 1.59
N CYS A 29 -5.43 0.43 0.53
CA CYS A 29 -5.09 -0.85 -0.09
C CYS A 29 -4.19 -1.71 0.81
N VAL A 30 -3.18 -1.13 1.42
CA VAL A 30 -2.31 -1.84 2.35
C VAL A 30 -3.09 -2.28 3.59
N ASN A 31 -3.91 -1.39 4.15
CA ASN A 31 -4.72 -1.72 5.31
C ASN A 31 -5.67 -2.88 5.02
N THR A 32 -6.28 -2.90 3.83
CA THR A 32 -7.15 -4.00 3.42
C THR A 32 -6.39 -5.33 3.39
N CYS A 33 -5.19 -5.35 2.81
CA CYS A 33 -4.35 -6.55 2.79
C CYS A 33 -4.06 -7.08 4.20
N VAL A 34 -3.71 -6.17 5.09
CA VAL A 34 -3.38 -6.52 6.48
C VAL A 34 -4.60 -7.11 7.20
N TYR A 35 -5.76 -6.46 7.10
CA TYR A 35 -6.98 -6.96 7.74
C TYR A 35 -7.43 -8.31 7.18
N VAL A 36 -7.32 -8.50 5.87
CA VAL A 36 -7.63 -9.79 5.23
C VAL A 36 -6.73 -10.88 5.81
N LYS A 37 -5.44 -10.61 5.89
CA LYS A 37 -4.47 -11.57 6.42
C LYS A 37 -4.73 -11.90 7.89
N MET A 38 -5.08 -10.88 8.69
CA MET A 38 -5.41 -11.06 10.11
C MET A 38 -6.65 -11.93 10.33
N ASN A 39 -7.52 -12.04 9.32
CA ASN A 39 -8.70 -12.88 9.36
C ASN A 39 -8.47 -14.26 8.71
N ASN A 40 -7.21 -14.69 8.64
CA ASN A 40 -6.81 -16.01 8.14
C ASN A 40 -7.14 -16.25 6.67
N MET A 41 -7.22 -15.19 5.88
CA MET A 41 -7.37 -15.26 4.43
C MET A 41 -6.07 -14.83 3.77
N GLU A 42 -5.84 -15.27 2.54
CA GLU A 42 -4.67 -14.86 1.79
C GLU A 42 -4.89 -13.49 1.16
N SER A 43 -3.88 -12.65 1.21
CA SER A 43 -3.89 -11.37 0.52
C SER A 43 -2.57 -11.10 -0.16
N ALA A 44 -2.64 -10.30 -1.22
CA ALA A 44 -1.47 -9.78 -1.91
C ALA A 44 -1.65 -8.29 -2.17
N TYR A 45 -0.55 -7.61 -2.28
CA TYR A 45 -0.53 -6.19 -2.57
C TYR A 45 0.18 -5.92 -3.89
N LEU A 46 -0.42 -5.09 -4.72
CA LEU A 46 0.12 -4.64 -5.99
C LEU A 46 0.08 -3.12 -6.04
N GLY A 47 1.24 -2.49 -6.09
CA GLY A 47 1.33 -1.04 -6.08
C GLY A 47 2.71 -0.55 -6.45
N LYS A 48 2.97 0.71 -6.11
CA LYS A 48 4.21 1.41 -6.45
C LYS A 48 4.95 1.82 -5.18
N TYR A 49 6.24 1.52 -5.14
CA TYR A 49 7.13 1.91 -4.05
C TYR A 49 8.18 2.90 -4.53
N GLY A 50 8.57 3.82 -3.65
CA GLY A 50 9.81 4.55 -3.80
C GLY A 50 11.01 3.69 -3.37
N ASP A 51 12.15 4.33 -3.19
CA ASP A 51 13.39 3.65 -2.76
C ASP A 51 13.94 4.20 -1.43
N ASP A 52 13.11 4.91 -0.68
CA ASP A 52 13.48 5.52 0.59
C ASP A 52 13.11 4.66 1.81
N GLU A 53 13.36 5.18 3.00
CA GLU A 53 13.03 4.51 4.26
C GLU A 53 11.53 4.29 4.46
N VAL A 54 10.71 5.16 3.87
CA VAL A 54 9.25 5.03 3.94
C VAL A 54 8.81 3.79 3.18
N ALA A 55 9.34 3.63 1.95
CA ALA A 55 9.09 2.42 1.16
C ALA A 55 9.53 1.16 1.89
N ALA A 56 10.73 1.20 2.48
CA ALA A 56 11.26 0.08 3.24
C ALA A 56 10.35 -0.30 4.42
N CYS A 57 9.80 0.69 5.11
CA CYS A 57 8.88 0.46 6.23
C CYS A 57 7.65 -0.35 5.78
N VAL A 58 7.04 0.03 4.66
CA VAL A 58 5.88 -0.69 4.11
C VAL A 58 6.29 -2.10 3.68
N GLN A 59 7.35 -2.22 2.91
CA GLN A 59 7.83 -3.52 2.38
C GLN A 59 8.16 -4.50 3.51
N ASP A 60 8.90 -4.04 4.50
CA ASP A 60 9.31 -4.89 5.63
C ASP A 60 8.10 -5.37 6.43
N THR A 61 7.12 -4.50 6.63
CA THR A 61 5.90 -4.85 7.35
C THR A 61 5.10 -5.91 6.59
N LEU A 62 4.91 -5.75 5.28
CA LEU A 62 4.18 -6.72 4.48
C LEU A 62 4.90 -8.08 4.44
N LYS A 63 6.21 -8.07 4.35
CA LYS A 63 7.04 -9.28 4.37
C LYS A 63 6.90 -10.01 5.71
N GLU A 64 6.95 -9.27 6.81
CA GLU A 64 6.83 -9.83 8.16
C GLU A 64 5.46 -10.48 8.39
N ILE A 65 4.39 -9.86 7.87
CA ILE A 65 3.02 -10.39 7.98
C ILE A 65 2.79 -11.57 7.02
N GLY A 66 3.58 -11.67 5.96
CA GLY A 66 3.43 -12.73 4.96
C GLY A 66 2.51 -12.37 3.79
N ILE A 67 2.44 -11.10 3.46
CA ILE A 67 1.67 -10.60 2.31
C ILE A 67 2.60 -10.54 1.09
N ASP A 68 2.16 -11.13 -0.02
CA ASP A 68 2.93 -11.11 -1.26
C ASP A 68 2.83 -9.73 -1.92
N ASP A 69 3.99 -9.09 -2.14
CA ASP A 69 4.11 -7.83 -2.87
C ASP A 69 5.10 -7.94 -4.04
N SER A 70 5.34 -9.17 -4.50
CA SER A 70 6.40 -9.46 -5.49
C SER A 70 6.17 -8.82 -6.86
N HIS A 71 4.93 -8.45 -7.18
CA HIS A 71 4.61 -7.78 -8.45
C HIS A 71 4.64 -6.26 -8.36
N CYS A 72 4.92 -5.69 -7.19
CA CYS A 72 5.00 -4.25 -7.02
C CYS A 72 6.12 -3.64 -7.86
N ARG A 73 5.91 -2.41 -8.31
CA ARG A 73 6.91 -1.61 -9.03
C ARG A 73 7.73 -0.80 -8.04
N ARG A 74 8.99 -0.62 -8.33
CA ARG A 74 9.90 0.23 -7.55
C ARG A 74 10.46 1.32 -8.43
N TYR A 75 10.45 2.55 -7.90
CA TYR A 75 10.92 3.72 -8.60
C TYR A 75 11.88 4.50 -7.71
N GLU A 76 12.82 5.19 -8.32
CA GLU A 76 13.70 6.10 -7.59
C GLU A 76 12.89 7.30 -7.10
N GLY A 77 12.98 7.61 -5.81
CA GLY A 77 12.32 8.75 -5.20
C GLY A 77 11.53 8.41 -3.95
N GLU A 78 10.81 9.42 -3.47
CA GLU A 78 10.06 9.30 -2.21
C GLU A 78 8.80 8.48 -2.35
N ASN A 79 8.62 7.55 -1.42
CA ASN A 79 7.33 6.88 -1.24
C ASN A 79 6.32 7.85 -0.61
N GLY A 80 5.05 7.58 -0.82
CA GLY A 80 3.99 8.38 -0.23
C GLY A 80 4.01 8.34 1.30
N PHE A 81 3.83 9.48 1.94
CA PHE A 81 3.70 9.57 3.39
C PHE A 81 2.68 10.64 3.78
N ALA A 82 2.13 10.48 4.97
CA ALA A 82 1.30 11.48 5.61
C ALA A 82 1.96 11.88 6.93
N LEU A 83 1.88 13.15 7.26
CA LEU A 83 2.35 13.69 8.53
C LEU A 83 1.16 13.79 9.47
N VAL A 84 1.29 13.17 10.63
CA VAL A 84 0.23 13.19 11.65
C VAL A 84 0.82 13.50 13.01
N THR A 85 -0.02 14.04 13.88
CA THR A 85 0.32 14.23 15.29
C THR A 85 -0.86 13.80 16.14
N LEU A 86 -0.61 13.59 17.42
CA LEU A 86 -1.66 13.30 18.38
C LEU A 86 -1.96 14.57 19.18
N LYS A 87 -3.23 14.95 19.22
CA LYS A 87 -3.72 15.99 20.12
C LYS A 87 -4.65 15.30 21.09
N GLU A 88 -4.17 15.15 22.34
CA GLU A 88 -4.78 14.27 23.33
C GLU A 88 -4.75 12.83 22.81
N THR A 89 -5.91 12.23 22.53
CA THR A 89 -6.01 10.89 21.95
C THR A 89 -6.35 10.90 20.46
N ASP A 90 -6.59 12.07 19.88
CA ASP A 90 -7.04 12.20 18.50
C ASP A 90 -5.86 12.37 17.54
N ARG A 91 -5.97 11.70 16.41
CA ARG A 91 -5.03 11.82 15.31
C ARG A 91 -5.36 13.06 14.49
N VAL A 92 -4.39 13.96 14.35
CA VAL A 92 -4.53 15.18 13.55
C VAL A 92 -3.63 15.08 12.32
N PHE A 93 -4.24 15.17 11.16
CA PHE A 93 -3.53 15.18 9.88
C PHE A 93 -2.87 16.56 9.66
N LEU A 94 -1.58 16.58 9.38
CA LEU A 94 -0.80 17.80 9.17
C LEU A 94 -0.46 18.06 7.71
N GLY A 95 -0.36 17.03 6.91
CA GLY A 95 0.00 17.16 5.50
C GLY A 95 0.54 15.87 4.91
N SER A 96 0.88 15.89 3.64
CA SER A 96 1.44 14.73 2.96
C SER A 96 2.30 15.19 1.77
N ASN A 97 3.08 14.25 1.21
CA ASN A 97 3.75 14.48 -0.06
C ASN A 97 2.86 14.10 -1.26
N LYS A 98 1.57 13.92 -1.01
CA LYS A 98 0.55 13.63 -2.05
C LYS A 98 0.87 12.38 -2.89
N GLY A 99 1.35 11.33 -2.23
CA GLY A 99 1.64 10.06 -2.87
C GLY A 99 3.07 9.88 -3.37
N GLY A 100 3.88 10.92 -3.33
CA GLY A 100 5.28 10.81 -3.77
C GLY A 100 5.39 10.27 -5.20
N ILE A 101 6.18 9.22 -5.40
CA ILE A 101 6.39 8.61 -6.73
C ILE A 101 5.12 8.05 -7.36
N ALA A 102 4.11 7.73 -6.56
CA ALA A 102 2.88 7.14 -7.08
C ALA A 102 2.15 8.04 -8.07
N LYS A 103 2.21 9.36 -7.87
CA LYS A 103 1.58 10.32 -8.77
C LYS A 103 2.43 10.64 -10.01
N GLU A 104 3.72 10.32 -9.97
CA GLU A 104 4.68 10.64 -11.03
C GLU A 104 4.79 9.54 -12.09
N HIS A 105 4.39 8.32 -11.76
CA HIS A 105 4.54 7.16 -12.63
C HIS A 105 3.21 6.44 -12.80
N ASP A 106 2.86 6.17 -14.05
CA ASP A 106 1.73 5.29 -14.36
C ASP A 106 2.12 3.85 -14.02
N PHE A 107 1.17 3.05 -13.59
CA PHE A 107 1.46 1.67 -13.19
C PHE A 107 1.88 0.80 -14.37
N GLY A 108 1.15 0.89 -15.48
CA GLY A 108 1.46 0.12 -16.69
C GLY A 108 1.22 -1.38 -16.49
N PHE A 109 -0.04 -1.79 -16.34
CA PHE A 109 -0.38 -3.20 -16.18
C PHE A 109 0.13 -4.03 -17.36
N THR A 110 0.89 -5.08 -17.07
CA THR A 110 1.39 -6.02 -18.05
C THR A 110 0.48 -7.26 -18.12
N LYS A 111 0.69 -8.11 -19.13
CA LYS A 111 -0.01 -9.40 -19.21
C LYS A 111 0.28 -10.27 -17.99
N GLU A 112 1.50 -10.22 -17.49
CA GLU A 112 1.90 -10.97 -16.30
C GLU A 112 1.13 -10.51 -15.07
N ASP A 113 0.96 -9.20 -14.91
CA ASP A 113 0.15 -8.64 -13.82
C ASP A 113 -1.29 -9.14 -13.91
N LEU A 114 -1.88 -9.10 -15.09
CA LEU A 114 -3.27 -9.53 -15.30
C LEU A 114 -3.45 -11.03 -15.03
N GLU A 115 -2.49 -11.86 -15.46
CA GLU A 115 -2.52 -13.28 -15.16
C GLU A 115 -2.38 -13.54 -13.66
N TYR A 116 -1.52 -12.78 -12.99
CA TYR A 116 -1.39 -12.87 -11.54
C TYR A 116 -2.69 -12.51 -10.83
N ILE A 117 -3.31 -11.40 -11.22
CA ILE A 117 -4.56 -10.91 -10.64
C ILE A 117 -5.69 -11.93 -10.81
N LYS A 118 -5.75 -12.63 -11.94
CA LYS A 118 -6.78 -13.65 -12.20
C LYS A 118 -6.78 -14.80 -11.18
N GLY A 119 -5.68 -15.01 -10.48
CA GLY A 119 -5.59 -16.03 -9.45
C GLY A 119 -6.32 -15.68 -8.16
N PHE A 120 -6.87 -14.49 -8.05
CA PHE A 120 -7.55 -14.02 -6.85
C PHE A 120 -9.06 -14.00 -7.03
N HIS A 121 -9.78 -14.14 -5.93
CA HIS A 121 -11.24 -14.15 -5.93
C HIS A 121 -11.83 -12.76 -5.94
N LEU A 122 -11.10 -11.79 -5.37
CA LEU A 122 -11.57 -10.41 -5.24
C LEU A 122 -10.41 -9.44 -5.45
N ILE A 123 -10.71 -8.34 -6.13
CA ILE A 123 -9.80 -7.23 -6.31
C ILE A 123 -10.35 -6.03 -5.54
N TYR A 124 -9.52 -5.47 -4.66
CA TYR A 124 -9.83 -4.23 -3.97
C TYR A 124 -8.96 -3.10 -4.53
N THR A 125 -9.57 -1.95 -4.79
CA THR A 125 -8.84 -0.74 -5.16
C THR A 125 -9.60 0.48 -4.68
N ASN A 126 -8.98 1.67 -4.75
CA ASN A 126 -9.64 2.91 -4.43
C ASN A 126 -9.23 4.03 -5.39
N LEU A 127 -10.00 5.11 -5.41
CA LEU A 127 -9.78 6.23 -6.32
C LEU A 127 -8.58 7.09 -5.97
N ASN A 128 -8.06 6.98 -4.75
CA ASN A 128 -6.89 7.74 -4.32
C ASN A 128 -5.56 7.02 -4.59
N SER A 129 -5.61 5.98 -5.41
CA SER A 129 -4.43 5.14 -5.68
C SER A 129 -3.52 5.65 -6.79
N TYR A 130 -3.90 6.74 -7.46
CA TYR A 130 -3.18 7.29 -8.62
C TYR A 130 -3.06 6.29 -9.77
N ILE A 131 -4.06 5.40 -9.91
CA ILE A 131 -4.16 4.43 -11.00
C ILE A 131 -5.50 4.53 -11.75
N GLU A 132 -6.26 5.58 -11.48
CA GLU A 132 -7.62 5.75 -12.01
C GLU A 132 -7.68 5.65 -13.54
N LYS A 133 -6.63 6.12 -14.20
CA LYS A 133 -6.56 6.09 -15.67
C LYS A 133 -6.45 4.67 -16.23
N GLU A 134 -6.05 3.72 -15.39
CA GLU A 134 -5.80 2.34 -15.79
C GLU A 134 -6.92 1.39 -15.36
N LEU A 135 -7.85 1.90 -14.58
CA LEU A 135 -9.00 1.13 -14.12
C LEU A 135 -10.10 1.10 -15.17
#